data_ad98e44b1b5e2be85ea3f6d85fb2081c
#
_entry.id   ad98e44b1b5e2be85ea3f6d85fb2081c
#
_cell.length_a   1.000
_cell.length_b   1.000
_cell.length_c   1.000
_cell.angle_alpha   90.00
_cell.angle_beta   90.00
_cell.angle_gamma   90.00
#
_symmetry.space_group_name_H-M   'P 1'
#
loop_
_entity.id
_entity.type
_entity.pdbx_description
1 polymer ?
#
loop_
_entity_poly.entity_id
_entity_poly.type
_entity_poly.pdbx_seq_one_letter_code
_entity_poly.pdbx_strand_id
1 'polypeptide(L)'
;VQDFANCARMARRAGYDGVEIMGSEGYLLHTFTAPRTNRRRDHYGGAFVNRIRLPLEIVREIRRTCGRDFLIIYRISLLDLVEGGMEWEETVQFA
;
A
#
# COMPACT_ATOMS: atom_id res chain seq x y z
N VAL A 1 8.98 -0.30 5.06
CA VAL A 1 8.69 -1.65 4.52
C VAL A 1 8.89 -2.70 5.59
N GLN A 2 10.07 -2.78 6.19
CA GLN A 2 10.42 -3.85 7.13
C GLN A 2 9.51 -3.89 8.37
N ASP A 3 9.06 -2.75 8.89
CA ASP A 3 8.17 -2.70 10.05
C ASP A 3 6.79 -3.30 9.75
N PHE A 4 6.26 -3.08 8.55
CA PHE A 4 5.04 -3.74 8.08
C PHE A 4 5.19 -5.25 8.02
N ALA A 5 6.30 -5.74 7.47
CA ALA A 5 6.58 -7.17 7.39
C ALA A 5 6.78 -7.79 8.79
N ASN A 6 7.43 -7.08 9.71
CA ASN A 6 7.59 -7.51 11.09
C ASN A 6 6.24 -7.60 11.81
N CYS A 7 5.36 -6.61 11.63
CA CYS A 7 4.01 -6.62 12.19
C CYS A 7 3.20 -7.81 11.67
N ALA A 8 3.20 -8.05 10.36
CA ALA A 8 2.53 -9.20 9.75
C ALA A 8 3.06 -10.54 10.27
N ARG A 9 4.40 -10.66 10.44
CA ARG A 9 5.03 -11.86 11.02
C ARG A 9 4.58 -12.08 12.47
N MET A 10 4.46 -11.01 13.26
CA MET A 10 3.96 -11.10 14.64
C MET A 10 2.50 -11.54 14.66
N ALA A 11 1.65 -10.99 13.79
CA ALA A 11 0.25 -11.43 13.65
C ALA A 11 0.16 -12.91 13.30
N ARG A 12 0.95 -13.38 12.32
CA ARG A 12 1.02 -14.80 11.96
C ARG A 12 1.44 -15.67 13.14
N ARG A 13 2.45 -15.27 13.90
CA ARG A 13 2.90 -16.00 15.11
C ARG A 13 1.85 -16.03 16.21
N ALA A 14 1.00 -15.02 16.28
CA ALA A 14 -0.12 -14.95 17.22
C ALA A 14 -1.34 -15.78 16.77
N GLY A 15 -1.29 -16.43 15.59
CA GLY A 15 -2.34 -17.31 15.09
C GLY A 15 -3.37 -16.62 14.18
N TYR A 16 -3.12 -15.40 13.71
CA TYR A 16 -3.99 -14.76 12.70
C TYR A 16 -3.78 -15.38 11.32
N ASP A 17 -4.85 -15.47 10.54
CA ASP A 17 -4.85 -16.03 9.19
C ASP A 17 -4.34 -15.03 8.14
N GLY A 18 -4.33 -13.73 8.47
CA GLY A 18 -3.90 -12.67 7.57
C GLY A 18 -3.83 -11.30 8.21
N VAL A 19 -3.54 -10.31 7.39
CA VAL A 19 -3.51 -8.90 7.76
C VAL A 19 -4.20 -8.04 6.70
N GLU A 20 -4.79 -6.93 7.13
CA GLU A 20 -5.21 -5.86 6.23
C GLU A 20 -4.17 -4.74 6.23
N ILE A 21 -3.76 -4.30 5.04
CA ILE A 21 -2.88 -3.15 4.84
C ILE A 21 -3.76 -1.95 4.53
N MET A 22 -3.71 -0.92 5.39
CA MET A 22 -4.48 0.31 5.23
C MET A 22 -3.83 1.22 4.18
N GLY A 23 -4.34 1.16 2.95
CA GLY A 23 -3.88 1.97 1.82
C GLY A 23 -4.87 3.05 1.38
N SER A 24 -5.81 3.46 2.24
CA SER A 24 -6.92 4.35 1.91
C SER A 24 -7.07 5.50 2.91
N GLU A 25 -8.07 6.38 2.67
CA GLU A 25 -8.63 7.33 3.63
C GLU A 25 -7.63 8.39 4.13
N GLY A 26 -6.61 8.72 3.35
CA GLY A 26 -5.62 9.74 3.68
C GLY A 26 -4.53 9.29 4.66
N TYR A 27 -4.50 8.01 5.05
CA TYR A 27 -3.44 7.48 5.91
C TYR A 27 -2.11 7.27 5.15
N LEU A 28 -1.08 6.83 5.85
CA LEU A 28 0.31 6.83 5.39
C LEU A 28 0.48 6.35 3.94
N LEU A 29 -0.03 5.18 3.58
CA LEU A 29 0.17 4.63 2.23
C LEU A 29 -0.61 5.40 1.18
N HIS A 30 -1.82 5.87 1.51
CA HIS A 30 -2.59 6.74 0.62
C HIS A 30 -1.86 8.06 0.35
N THR A 31 -1.15 8.62 1.34
CA THR A 31 -0.36 9.85 1.11
C THR A 31 0.80 9.65 0.13
N PHE A 32 1.24 8.42 -0.10
CA PHE A 32 2.22 8.10 -1.15
C PHE A 32 1.58 7.93 -2.52
N THR A 33 0.38 7.38 -2.61
CA THR A 33 -0.27 7.09 -3.90
C THR A 33 -0.91 8.32 -4.54
N ALA A 34 -1.52 9.21 -3.74
CA ALA A 34 -2.21 10.39 -4.24
C ALA A 34 -1.23 11.53 -4.62
N PRO A 35 -1.30 12.08 -5.86
CA PRO A 35 -0.44 13.20 -6.29
C PRO A 35 -0.56 14.44 -5.40
N ARG A 36 -1.75 14.70 -4.86
CA ARG A 36 -2.02 15.83 -3.97
C ARG A 36 -1.10 15.88 -2.75
N THR A 37 -0.83 14.72 -2.17
CA THR A 37 -0.05 14.58 -0.94
C THR A 37 1.39 14.18 -1.19
N ASN A 38 1.64 13.39 -2.24
CA ASN A 38 2.99 12.95 -2.59
C ASN A 38 3.75 14.05 -3.36
N ARG A 39 4.53 14.83 -2.63
CA ARG A 39 5.41 15.89 -3.18
C ARG A 39 6.87 15.46 -3.31
N ARG A 40 7.15 14.15 -3.20
CA ARG A 40 8.51 13.59 -3.27
C ARG A 40 9.09 13.73 -4.68
N ARG A 41 10.43 13.86 -4.74
CA ARG A 41 11.20 13.95 -5.98
C ARG A 41 12.18 12.80 -6.17
N ASP A 42 12.06 11.78 -5.32
CA ASP A 42 12.82 10.54 -5.40
C ASP A 42 12.00 9.43 -6.08
N HIS A 43 12.51 8.20 -6.06
CA HIS A 43 11.86 7.04 -6.68
C HIS A 43 10.56 6.57 -6.01
N TYR A 44 10.06 7.29 -5.01
CA TYR A 44 8.73 7.09 -4.41
C TYR A 44 7.74 8.21 -4.76
N GLY A 45 8.08 9.14 -5.66
CA GLY A 45 7.24 10.27 -6.03
C GLY A 45 7.21 10.58 -7.53
N GLY A 46 6.38 11.54 -7.92
CA GLY A 46 6.20 11.93 -9.32
C GLY A 46 5.30 10.97 -10.09
N ALA A 47 5.87 10.19 -11.00
CA ALA A 47 5.12 9.26 -11.85
C ALA A 47 4.34 8.21 -11.04
N PHE A 48 3.20 7.78 -11.57
CA PHE A 48 2.31 6.80 -10.95
C PHE A 48 3.07 5.55 -10.44
N VAL A 49 3.92 4.96 -11.27
CA VAL A 49 4.71 3.77 -10.92
C VAL A 49 5.63 3.98 -9.70
N ASN A 50 6.04 5.20 -9.45
CA ASN A 50 6.83 5.55 -8.27
C ASN A 50 5.95 5.73 -7.04
N ARG A 51 4.77 6.34 -7.21
CA ARG A 51 3.85 6.58 -6.11
C ARG A 51 3.29 5.28 -5.50
N ILE A 52 3.06 4.25 -6.32
CA ILE A 52 2.60 2.94 -5.87
C ILE A 52 3.73 2.01 -5.41
N ARG A 53 4.98 2.42 -5.54
CA ARG A 53 6.16 1.58 -5.22
C ARG A 53 6.17 1.12 -3.77
N LEU A 54 5.98 2.04 -2.81
CA LEU A 54 6.01 1.70 -1.39
C LEU A 54 4.95 0.65 -1.00
N PRO A 55 3.66 0.81 -1.34
CA PRO A 55 2.66 -0.23 -1.07
C PRO A 55 3.00 -1.58 -1.72
N LEU A 56 3.48 -1.60 -2.95
CA LEU A 56 3.88 -2.84 -3.62
C LEU A 56 5.07 -3.53 -2.93
N GLU A 57 6.06 -2.76 -2.48
CA GLU A 57 7.20 -3.29 -1.72
C GLU A 57 6.74 -3.89 -0.39
N ILE A 58 5.79 -3.25 0.30
CA ILE A 58 5.21 -3.77 1.55
C ILE A 58 4.50 -5.09 1.31
N VAL A 59 3.61 -5.16 0.31
CA VAL A 59 2.88 -6.40 -0.02
C VAL A 59 3.85 -7.53 -0.36
N ARG A 60 4.86 -7.26 -1.19
CA ARG A 60 5.89 -8.25 -1.57
C ARG A 60 6.68 -8.73 -0.36
N GLU A 61 7.09 -7.83 0.51
CA GLU A 61 7.89 -8.18 1.68
C GLU A 61 7.05 -8.97 2.72
N ILE A 62 5.78 -8.63 2.94
CA ILE A 62 4.88 -9.43 3.77
C ILE A 62 4.70 -10.82 3.15
N ARG A 63 4.47 -10.92 1.85
CA ARG A 63 4.34 -12.21 1.16
C ARG A 63 5.60 -13.06 1.28
N ARG A 64 6.77 -12.45 1.11
CA ARG A 64 8.06 -13.13 1.28
C ARG A 64 8.26 -13.65 2.71
N THR A 65 7.87 -12.84 3.70
CA THR A 65 8.10 -13.14 5.13
C THR A 65 7.07 -14.10 5.71
N CYS A 66 5.80 -13.97 5.29
CA CYS A 66 4.69 -14.73 5.85
C CYS A 66 4.26 -15.93 5.00
N GLY A 67 4.83 -16.12 3.79
CA GLY A 67 4.52 -17.26 2.93
C GLY A 67 3.21 -17.11 2.16
N ARG A 68 2.87 -18.15 1.36
CA ARG A 68 1.76 -18.10 0.38
C ARG A 68 0.40 -18.22 1.03
N ASP A 69 0.29 -18.95 2.12
CA ASP A 69 -0.98 -19.28 2.78
C ASP A 69 -1.48 -18.17 3.71
N PHE A 70 -0.67 -17.14 3.96
CA PHE A 70 -1.06 -16.00 4.79
C PHE A 70 -1.87 -15.01 3.97
N LEU A 71 -3.10 -14.69 4.40
CA LEU A 71 -3.97 -13.76 3.71
C LEU A 71 -3.44 -12.33 3.81
N ILE A 72 -3.38 -11.64 2.68
CA ILE A 72 -3.05 -10.21 2.61
C ILE A 72 -4.22 -9.51 1.93
N ILE A 73 -4.86 -8.61 2.64
CA ILE A 73 -5.89 -7.71 2.12
C ILE A 73 -5.27 -6.32 2.00
N TYR A 74 -5.47 -5.66 0.87
CA TYR A 74 -5.08 -4.27 0.71
C TYR A 74 -6.34 -3.41 0.57
N ARG A 75 -6.54 -2.49 1.51
CA ARG A 75 -7.63 -1.53 1.44
C ARG A 75 -7.22 -0.36 0.56
N ILE A 76 -8.00 -0.09 -0.47
CA ILE A 76 -7.78 1.01 -1.42
C ILE A 76 -8.96 1.98 -1.39
N SER A 77 -8.71 3.29 -1.54
CA SER A 77 -9.74 4.26 -1.87
C SER A 77 -10.10 4.10 -3.35
N LEU A 78 -11.34 3.76 -3.64
CA LEU A 78 -11.79 3.55 -5.01
C LEU A 78 -11.83 4.87 -5.80
N LEU A 79 -12.27 5.94 -5.14
CA LEU A 79 -12.33 7.29 -5.70
C LEU A 79 -11.80 8.28 -4.68
N ASP A 80 -10.87 9.13 -5.10
CA ASP A 80 -10.44 10.29 -4.35
C ASP A 80 -11.27 11.49 -4.81
N LEU A 81 -12.27 11.86 -4.04
CA LEU A 81 -13.22 12.94 -4.38
C LEU A 81 -12.62 14.32 -4.11
N VAL A 82 -11.35 14.51 -4.49
CA VAL A 82 -10.58 15.75 -4.31
C VAL A 82 -9.70 16.02 -5.52
N GLU A 83 -9.46 17.28 -5.82
CA GLU A 83 -8.51 17.67 -6.86
C GLU A 83 -7.09 17.17 -6.52
N GLY A 84 -6.43 16.55 -7.49
CA GLY A 84 -5.10 15.94 -7.33
C GLY A 84 -5.09 14.63 -6.54
N GLY A 85 -6.23 13.97 -6.39
CA GLY A 85 -6.32 12.58 -5.97
C GLY A 85 -5.79 11.63 -7.04
N MET A 86 -5.88 10.31 -6.80
CA MET A 86 -5.61 9.30 -7.83
C MET A 86 -6.71 9.32 -8.88
N GLU A 87 -6.32 9.26 -10.14
CA GLU A 87 -7.26 9.11 -11.24
C GLU A 87 -7.85 7.69 -11.27
N TRP A 88 -9.06 7.54 -11.81
CA TRP A 88 -9.74 6.25 -11.90
C TRP A 88 -8.89 5.18 -12.59
N GLU A 89 -8.24 5.52 -13.70
CA GLU A 89 -7.37 4.63 -14.47
C GLU A 89 -6.15 4.17 -13.65
N GLU A 90 -5.57 5.04 -12.85
CA GLU A 90 -4.49 4.72 -11.92
C GLU A 90 -4.98 3.77 -10.82
N THR A 91 -6.17 4.01 -10.27
CA THR A 91 -6.79 3.15 -9.25
C THR A 91 -7.03 1.74 -9.78
N VAL A 92 -7.57 1.61 -11.00
CA VAL A 92 -7.78 0.31 -11.66
C VAL A 92 -6.47 -0.43 -11.93
N GLN A 93 -5.41 0.28 -12.33
CA GLN A 93 -4.10 -0.34 -12.56
C GLN A 93 -3.41 -0.77 -11.26
N PHE A 94 -3.73 -0.09 -10.15
CA PHE A 94 -3.14 -0.41 -8.85
C PHE A 94 -3.83 -1.61 -8.18
N ALA A 95 -5.14 -1.78 -8.38
CA ALA A 95 -5.93 -2.86 -7.80
C ALA A 95 -5.65 -4.23 -8.46
#